data_01e318a91a021527dbe39e25065b343c
#
_entry.id   01e318a91a021527dbe39e25065b343c
#
_cell.length_a   1.000
_cell.length_b   1.000
_cell.length_c   1.000
_cell.angle_alpha   90.00
_cell.angle_beta   90.00
_cell.angle_gamma   90.00
#
_symmetry.space_group_name_H-M   'P 1'
#
loop_
_entity.id
_entity.type
_entity.pdbx_description
1 polymer ?
#
loop_
_entity_poly.entity_id
_entity_poly.type
_entity_poly.pdbx_seq_one_letter_code
_entity_poly.pdbx_strand_id
1 'polypeptide(L)'
;MVDVLVIGGGNAALCAALTAREAGSSVLLLESAPKEWRGGNSAHTRNLRAMHDGPQDVLLGTYSEEEYWEDLLKVTGGLTNEALARLVIRSSSNCRSWMMKHGVHFQAPLSGTLHLSRTNAFFMGGGKALVNAYYRSAEKLGVQIRYNSPVDSVELKDGKFIAAYVGHERIEAKACVLAAGGFESNREWLKEAWGKNDLGEYP
;
A
#
# COMPACT_ATOMS: atom_id res chain seq x y z
N MET A 1 19.04 17.61 -2.98
CA MET A 1 18.85 16.46 -2.08
C MET A 1 17.54 16.64 -1.35
N VAL A 2 16.65 15.65 -1.36
CA VAL A 2 15.37 15.68 -0.60
C VAL A 2 15.54 15.01 0.76
N ASP A 3 14.59 15.23 1.68
CA ASP A 3 14.62 14.56 2.98
C ASP A 3 14.27 13.07 2.84
N VAL A 4 13.20 12.76 2.10
CA VAL A 4 12.72 11.39 1.93
C VAL A 4 12.59 11.04 0.45
N LEU A 5 13.24 9.95 0.04
CA LEU A 5 13.01 9.29 -1.24
C LEU A 5 12.03 8.14 -1.02
N VAL A 6 10.99 8.08 -1.84
CA VAL A 6 10.04 6.96 -1.85
C VAL A 6 10.16 6.21 -3.16
N ILE A 7 10.47 4.93 -3.11
CA ILE A 7 10.63 4.06 -4.28
C ILE A 7 9.36 3.21 -4.45
N GLY A 8 8.64 3.47 -5.53
CA GLY A 8 7.34 2.89 -5.87
C GLY A 8 6.23 3.95 -5.88
N GLY A 9 5.07 3.61 -6.46
CA GLY A 9 3.91 4.50 -6.56
C GLY A 9 2.58 3.82 -6.22
N GLY A 10 2.62 2.68 -5.52
CA GLY A 10 1.45 1.99 -5.00
C GLY A 10 0.97 2.56 -3.66
N ASN A 11 0.03 1.86 -3.03
CA ASN A 11 -0.59 2.33 -1.78
C ASN A 11 0.44 2.62 -0.68
N ALA A 12 1.38 1.70 -0.42
CA ALA A 12 2.39 1.88 0.61
C ALA A 12 3.28 3.11 0.36
N ALA A 13 3.71 3.29 -0.90
CA ALA A 13 4.52 4.43 -1.31
C ALA A 13 3.79 5.76 -1.12
N LEU A 14 2.53 5.82 -1.54
CA LEU A 14 1.71 7.03 -1.43
C LEU A 14 1.41 7.36 0.04
N CYS A 15 1.09 6.36 0.88
CA CYS A 15 0.94 6.57 2.31
C CYS A 15 2.21 7.13 2.96
N ALA A 16 3.38 6.57 2.61
CA ALA A 16 4.67 7.07 3.11
C ALA A 16 4.94 8.50 2.67
N ALA A 17 4.72 8.79 1.38
CA ALA A 17 4.94 10.13 0.83
C ALA A 17 4.03 11.19 1.46
N LEU A 18 2.74 10.88 1.61
CA LEU A 18 1.76 11.77 2.24
C LEU A 18 2.13 12.04 3.71
N THR A 19 2.42 10.98 4.47
CA THR A 19 2.80 11.09 5.89
C THR A 19 4.08 11.91 6.07
N ALA A 20 5.10 11.67 5.25
CA ALA A 20 6.35 12.43 5.31
C ALA A 20 6.14 13.91 4.97
N ARG A 21 5.28 14.22 3.98
CA ARG A 21 4.93 15.62 3.65
C ARG A 21 4.12 16.30 4.75
N GLU A 22 3.18 15.61 5.37
CA GLU A 22 2.43 16.12 6.51
C GLU A 22 3.35 16.42 7.71
N ALA A 23 4.43 15.66 7.86
CA ALA A 23 5.48 15.90 8.85
C ALA A 23 6.47 17.01 8.46
N GLY A 24 6.27 17.70 7.32
CA GLY A 24 7.10 18.81 6.86
C GLY A 24 8.32 18.43 6.03
N SER A 25 8.55 17.15 5.75
CA SER A 25 9.70 16.70 4.95
C SER A 25 9.53 17.00 3.47
N SER A 26 10.61 17.30 2.76
CA SER A 26 10.63 17.29 1.28
C SER A 26 10.66 15.84 0.78
N VAL A 27 9.80 15.52 -0.20
CA VAL A 27 9.63 14.15 -0.69
C VAL A 27 9.76 14.08 -2.20
N LEU A 28 10.56 13.12 -2.67
CA LEU A 28 10.60 12.66 -4.06
C LEU A 28 10.09 11.22 -4.12
N LEU A 29 9.07 10.98 -4.97
CA LEU A 29 8.53 9.67 -5.25
C LEU A 29 8.94 9.23 -6.66
N LEU A 30 9.52 8.04 -6.79
CA LEU A 30 9.91 7.43 -8.05
C LEU A 30 8.97 6.27 -8.38
N GLU A 31 8.20 6.41 -9.45
CA GLU A 31 7.33 5.37 -9.99
C GLU A 31 7.92 4.84 -11.30
N SER A 32 8.07 3.53 -11.39
CA SER A 32 8.63 2.88 -12.58
C SER A 32 7.71 2.95 -13.79
N ALA A 33 6.39 2.90 -13.55
CA ALA A 33 5.39 2.95 -14.62
C ALA A 33 5.18 4.39 -15.14
N PRO A 34 4.69 4.54 -16.39
CA PRO A 34 4.17 5.81 -16.85
C PRO A 34 2.91 6.21 -16.07
N LYS A 35 2.57 7.49 -16.12
CA LYS A 35 1.48 8.08 -15.33
C LYS A 35 0.15 7.35 -15.49
N GLU A 36 -0.14 6.82 -16.66
CA GLU A 36 -1.38 6.13 -17.02
C GLU A 36 -1.50 4.76 -16.32
N TRP A 37 -0.37 4.11 -16.01
CA TRP A 37 -0.30 2.76 -15.45
C TRP A 37 0.21 2.73 -14.00
N ARG A 38 0.35 3.90 -13.37
CA ARG A 38 0.83 4.02 -12.00
C ARG A 38 -0.06 3.30 -10.98
N GLY A 39 0.55 2.93 -9.87
CA GLY A 39 -0.18 2.41 -8.71
C GLY A 39 -0.07 0.90 -8.49
N GLY A 40 0.53 0.17 -9.43
CA GLY A 40 0.77 -1.29 -9.29
C GLY A 40 -0.50 -2.06 -8.89
N ASN A 41 -0.35 -3.10 -8.07
CA ASN A 41 -1.45 -3.93 -7.59
C ASN A 41 -2.51 -3.14 -6.81
N SER A 42 -2.17 -2.01 -6.21
CA SER A 42 -3.13 -1.17 -5.48
C SER A 42 -4.25 -0.63 -6.36
N ALA A 43 -4.00 -0.47 -7.68
CA ALA A 43 -5.02 -0.05 -8.63
C ALA A 43 -6.13 -1.11 -8.85
N HIS A 44 -5.90 -2.35 -8.46
CA HIS A 44 -6.83 -3.48 -8.61
C HIS A 44 -7.58 -3.84 -7.33
N THR A 45 -7.27 -3.20 -6.21
CA THR A 45 -7.97 -3.43 -4.94
C THR A 45 -9.43 -2.95 -4.99
N ARG A 46 -10.27 -3.50 -4.13
CA ARG A 46 -11.72 -3.16 -4.08
C ARG A 46 -12.13 -2.59 -2.75
N ASN A 47 -11.49 -2.99 -1.66
CA ASN A 47 -11.93 -2.69 -0.31
C ASN A 47 -10.76 -2.64 0.66
N LEU A 48 -11.05 -2.14 1.85
CA LEU A 48 -10.22 -2.20 3.03
C LEU A 48 -10.95 -3.05 4.07
N ARG A 49 -10.29 -4.05 4.64
CA ARG A 49 -10.77 -4.72 5.85
C ARG A 49 -10.30 -3.92 7.06
N ALA A 50 -11.20 -3.60 7.98
CA ALA A 50 -10.87 -2.75 9.11
C ALA A 50 -11.56 -3.21 10.39
N MET A 51 -10.80 -3.28 11.47
CA MET A 51 -11.30 -3.49 12.83
C MET A 51 -12.18 -2.32 13.26
N HIS A 52 -13.30 -2.60 13.94
CA HIS A 52 -14.18 -1.59 14.52
C HIS A 52 -15.08 -2.18 15.60
N ASP A 53 -15.36 -1.38 16.65
CA ASP A 53 -16.11 -1.82 17.84
C ASP A 53 -17.62 -1.57 17.74
N GLY A 54 -18.07 -0.95 16.68
CA GLY A 54 -19.49 -0.65 16.44
C GLY A 54 -19.76 -0.23 15.01
N PRO A 55 -21.06 -0.09 14.65
CA PRO A 55 -21.43 0.37 13.32
C PRO A 55 -20.85 1.74 12.99
N GLN A 56 -20.45 1.91 11.75
CA GLN A 56 -19.97 3.16 11.17
C GLN A 56 -20.78 3.47 9.91
N ASP A 57 -20.51 4.62 9.27
CA ASP A 57 -21.21 5.06 8.05
C ASP A 57 -21.26 4.01 6.91
N VAL A 58 -20.18 3.23 6.75
CA VAL A 58 -20.06 2.23 5.69
C VAL A 58 -19.73 0.81 6.19
N LEU A 59 -19.61 0.62 7.51
CA LEU A 59 -19.35 -0.66 8.16
C LEU A 59 -20.49 -1.00 9.11
N LEU A 60 -21.03 -2.20 8.97
CA LEU A 60 -22.16 -2.68 9.76
C LEU A 60 -21.68 -3.54 10.94
N GLY A 61 -22.35 -3.41 12.11
CA GLY A 61 -22.03 -4.23 13.28
C GLY A 61 -20.67 -3.95 13.88
N THR A 62 -20.02 -5.01 14.35
CA THR A 62 -18.68 -4.99 14.95
C THR A 62 -17.76 -5.95 14.24
N TYR A 63 -16.47 -5.68 14.28
CA TYR A 63 -15.42 -6.59 13.84
C TYR A 63 -14.21 -6.38 14.73
N SER A 64 -14.15 -7.17 15.81
CA SER A 64 -13.16 -7.00 16.86
C SER A 64 -11.75 -7.40 16.44
N GLU A 65 -10.74 -7.02 17.24
CA GLU A 65 -9.35 -7.45 17.04
C GLU A 65 -9.23 -8.97 17.02
N GLU A 66 -9.89 -9.66 17.98
CA GLU A 66 -9.79 -11.12 18.10
C GLU A 66 -10.44 -11.83 16.92
N GLU A 67 -11.61 -11.37 16.46
CA GLU A 67 -12.26 -11.94 15.28
C GLU A 67 -11.41 -11.75 14.02
N TYR A 68 -10.82 -10.58 13.84
CA TYR A 68 -9.92 -10.32 12.73
C TYR A 68 -8.66 -11.20 12.80
N TRP A 69 -8.11 -11.36 13.99
CA TRP A 69 -6.97 -12.23 14.23
C TRP A 69 -7.28 -13.69 13.88
N GLU A 70 -8.42 -14.21 14.36
CA GLU A 70 -8.87 -15.58 14.04
C GLU A 70 -9.07 -15.78 12.53
N ASP A 71 -9.67 -14.80 11.83
CA ASP A 71 -9.83 -14.85 10.39
C ASP A 71 -8.48 -14.87 9.67
N LEU A 72 -7.51 -14.08 10.14
CA LEU A 72 -6.16 -14.09 9.58
C LEU A 72 -5.49 -15.45 9.76
N LEU A 73 -5.59 -16.05 10.96
CA LEU A 73 -5.02 -17.38 11.21
C LEU A 73 -5.62 -18.46 10.29
N LYS A 74 -6.93 -18.41 10.04
CA LYS A 74 -7.59 -19.34 9.09
C LYS A 74 -7.00 -19.23 7.69
N VAL A 75 -6.75 -18.01 7.22
CA VAL A 75 -6.22 -17.77 5.86
C VAL A 75 -4.75 -18.14 5.75
N THR A 76 -3.96 -17.87 6.80
CA THR A 76 -2.51 -18.12 6.78
C THR A 76 -2.12 -19.52 7.26
N GLY A 77 -3.09 -20.34 7.69
CA GLY A 77 -2.81 -21.63 8.33
C GLY A 77 -2.00 -21.50 9.60
N GLY A 78 -2.09 -20.37 10.29
CA GLY A 78 -1.32 -20.05 11.50
C GLY A 78 0.09 -19.53 11.24
N LEU A 79 0.53 -19.44 10.00
CA LEU A 79 1.87 -18.97 9.62
C LEU A 79 1.88 -17.46 9.45
N THR A 80 2.07 -16.75 10.56
CA THR A 80 2.15 -15.27 10.54
C THR A 80 2.96 -14.75 11.72
N ASN A 81 3.45 -13.52 11.61
CA ASN A 81 4.06 -12.80 12.73
C ASN A 81 2.95 -12.13 13.55
N GLU A 82 2.61 -12.68 14.70
CA GLU A 82 1.52 -12.19 15.55
C GLU A 82 1.68 -10.71 15.93
N ALA A 83 2.87 -10.30 16.38
CA ALA A 83 3.10 -8.92 16.83
C ALA A 83 2.84 -7.91 15.70
N LEU A 84 3.34 -8.20 14.49
CA LEU A 84 3.13 -7.36 13.33
C LEU A 84 1.67 -7.39 12.87
N ALA A 85 1.05 -8.55 12.83
CA ALA A 85 -0.34 -8.71 12.41
C ALA A 85 -1.30 -7.95 13.33
N ARG A 86 -1.16 -8.10 14.65
CA ARG A 86 -1.98 -7.37 15.63
C ARG A 86 -1.76 -5.85 15.56
N LEU A 87 -0.52 -5.40 15.31
CA LEU A 87 -0.25 -3.98 15.06
C LEU A 87 -1.05 -3.47 13.85
N VAL A 88 -1.04 -4.20 12.74
CA VAL A 88 -1.78 -3.84 11.53
C VAL A 88 -3.29 -3.86 11.78
N ILE A 89 -3.81 -4.89 12.46
CA ILE A 89 -5.23 -5.01 12.80
C ILE A 89 -5.69 -3.79 13.61
N ARG A 90 -5.01 -3.47 14.70
CA ARG A 90 -5.34 -2.31 15.55
C ARG A 90 -5.26 -0.99 14.78
N SER A 91 -4.22 -0.82 13.96
CA SER A 91 -4.04 0.39 13.15
C SER A 91 -5.12 0.56 12.09
N SER A 92 -5.75 -0.54 11.64
CA SER A 92 -6.77 -0.52 10.60
C SER A 92 -8.03 0.28 11.00
N SER A 93 -8.31 0.39 12.30
CA SER A 93 -9.45 1.15 12.83
C SER A 93 -9.40 2.64 12.43
N ASN A 94 -8.21 3.21 12.26
CA ASN A 94 -8.00 4.60 11.90
C ASN A 94 -7.77 4.82 10.39
N CYS A 95 -7.58 3.75 9.62
CA CYS A 95 -7.23 3.85 8.20
C CYS A 95 -8.30 4.61 7.39
N ARG A 96 -9.59 4.34 7.62
CA ARG A 96 -10.66 4.98 6.84
C ARG A 96 -10.68 6.49 6.98
N SER A 97 -10.62 7.03 8.20
CA SER A 97 -10.62 8.47 8.45
C SER A 97 -9.41 9.15 7.80
N TRP A 98 -8.23 8.53 7.91
CA TRP A 98 -7.02 9.02 7.25
C TRP A 98 -7.16 8.98 5.72
N MET A 99 -7.70 7.91 5.16
CA MET A 99 -7.94 7.78 3.71
C MET A 99 -8.92 8.84 3.20
N MET A 100 -10.01 9.09 3.92
CA MET A 100 -11.00 10.13 3.58
C MET A 100 -10.40 11.53 3.61
N LYS A 101 -9.52 11.83 4.57
CA LYS A 101 -8.75 13.08 4.62
C LYS A 101 -7.95 13.31 3.34
N HIS A 102 -7.48 12.25 2.69
CA HIS A 102 -6.76 12.27 1.42
C HIS A 102 -7.63 12.06 0.18
N GLY A 103 -8.95 12.26 0.33
CA GLY A 103 -9.90 12.30 -0.80
C GLY A 103 -10.35 10.94 -1.30
N VAL A 104 -10.18 9.88 -0.50
CA VAL A 104 -10.76 8.57 -0.80
C VAL A 104 -12.23 8.56 -0.37
N HIS A 105 -13.09 8.03 -1.22
CA HIS A 105 -14.52 7.86 -0.95
C HIS A 105 -14.86 6.39 -0.84
N PHE A 106 -15.81 6.08 0.04
CA PHE A 106 -16.30 4.73 0.26
C PHE A 106 -17.76 4.63 -0.22
N GLN A 107 -18.15 3.43 -0.64
CA GLN A 107 -19.53 3.13 -1.04
C GLN A 107 -20.41 3.00 0.21
N ALA A 108 -21.71 3.25 0.03
CA ALA A 108 -22.69 2.86 1.03
C ALA A 108 -22.61 1.36 1.33
N PRO A 109 -23.04 0.91 2.53
CA PRO A 109 -22.98 -0.50 2.88
C PRO A 109 -23.69 -1.37 1.85
N LEU A 110 -23.02 -2.43 1.42
CA LEU A 110 -23.62 -3.41 0.53
C LEU A 110 -24.65 -4.23 1.32
N SER A 111 -25.88 -4.24 0.85
CA SER A 111 -26.96 -5.10 1.37
C SER A 111 -26.95 -6.44 0.64
N GLY A 112 -27.33 -7.51 1.31
CA GLY A 112 -27.45 -8.85 0.74
C GLY A 112 -26.99 -9.94 1.68
N THR A 113 -26.97 -11.19 1.21
CA THR A 113 -26.71 -12.39 2.01
C THR A 113 -25.29 -12.51 2.55
N LEU A 114 -24.32 -11.87 1.91
CA LEU A 114 -22.91 -12.06 2.27
C LEU A 114 -22.41 -11.14 3.39
N HIS A 115 -23.20 -10.16 3.82
CA HIS A 115 -22.84 -9.20 4.88
C HIS A 115 -21.42 -8.63 4.78
N LEU A 116 -20.90 -8.44 3.55
CA LEU A 116 -19.51 -8.04 3.28
C LEU A 116 -19.15 -6.72 3.95
N SER A 117 -20.13 -5.81 4.09
CA SER A 117 -19.92 -4.51 4.74
C SER A 117 -19.77 -4.59 6.26
N ARG A 118 -19.83 -5.78 6.86
CA ARG A 118 -19.48 -5.95 8.28
C ARG A 118 -17.98 -5.87 8.50
N THR A 119 -17.18 -6.38 7.58
CA THR A 119 -15.72 -6.45 7.73
C THR A 119 -14.96 -5.59 6.73
N ASN A 120 -15.61 -5.19 5.62
CA ASN A 120 -14.96 -4.53 4.50
C ASN A 120 -15.64 -3.22 4.11
N ALA A 121 -14.87 -2.14 4.08
CA ALA A 121 -15.27 -0.87 3.48
C ALA A 121 -14.86 -0.84 2.01
N PHE A 122 -15.83 -0.70 1.10
CA PHE A 122 -15.60 -0.74 -0.34
C PHE A 122 -15.26 0.64 -0.89
N PHE A 123 -14.23 0.75 -1.70
CA PHE A 123 -13.84 2.00 -2.34
C PHE A 123 -14.83 2.39 -3.45
N MET A 124 -15.30 3.62 -3.44
CA MET A 124 -16.07 4.17 -4.54
C MET A 124 -15.15 4.37 -5.76
N GLY A 125 -15.42 3.61 -6.83
CA GLY A 125 -14.55 3.57 -8.02
C GLY A 125 -13.33 2.65 -7.90
N GLY A 126 -13.27 1.83 -6.86
CA GLY A 126 -12.24 0.81 -6.67
C GLY A 126 -10.84 1.36 -6.42
N GLY A 127 -9.82 0.49 -6.59
CA GLY A 127 -8.43 0.82 -6.31
C GLY A 127 -7.86 1.90 -7.22
N LYS A 128 -8.34 1.99 -8.46
CA LYS A 128 -7.91 3.06 -9.37
C LYS A 128 -8.33 4.44 -8.87
N ALA A 129 -9.55 4.57 -8.31
CA ALA A 129 -10.01 5.81 -7.69
C ALA A 129 -9.23 6.14 -6.41
N LEU A 130 -8.96 5.12 -5.56
CA LEU A 130 -8.11 5.24 -4.38
C LEU A 130 -6.72 5.80 -4.75
N VAL A 131 -6.01 5.14 -5.65
CA VAL A 131 -4.67 5.55 -6.09
C VAL A 131 -4.69 6.97 -6.64
N ASN A 132 -5.66 7.31 -7.50
CA ASN A 132 -5.79 8.64 -8.06
C ASN A 132 -6.10 9.71 -7.01
N ALA A 133 -6.86 9.38 -5.96
CA ALA A 133 -7.10 10.31 -4.84
C ALA A 133 -5.80 10.62 -4.10
N TYR A 134 -4.99 9.61 -3.81
CA TYR A 134 -3.71 9.78 -3.15
C TYR A 134 -2.70 10.56 -4.00
N TYR A 135 -2.62 10.29 -5.31
CA TYR A 135 -1.76 11.08 -6.19
C TYR A 135 -2.17 12.56 -6.21
N ARG A 136 -3.47 12.87 -6.32
CA ARG A 136 -3.95 14.25 -6.22
C ARG A 136 -3.59 14.91 -4.88
N SER A 137 -3.74 14.17 -3.78
CA SER A 137 -3.38 14.65 -2.45
C SER A 137 -1.86 14.89 -2.34
N ALA A 138 -1.05 13.99 -2.87
CA ALA A 138 0.41 14.09 -2.88
C ALA A 138 0.88 15.31 -3.70
N GLU A 139 0.35 15.50 -4.91
CA GLU A 139 0.62 16.67 -5.77
C GLU A 139 0.22 17.96 -5.04
N LYS A 140 -0.95 18.01 -4.40
CA LYS A 140 -1.43 19.17 -3.64
C LYS A 140 -0.51 19.52 -2.45
N LEU A 141 0.03 18.50 -1.78
CA LEU A 141 0.97 18.67 -0.68
C LEU A 141 2.41 18.97 -1.14
N GLY A 142 2.67 18.98 -2.44
CA GLY A 142 3.98 19.28 -3.01
C GLY A 142 4.97 18.11 -2.96
N VAL A 143 4.49 16.87 -3.02
CA VAL A 143 5.35 15.72 -3.32
C VAL A 143 5.84 15.83 -4.75
N GLN A 144 7.15 15.75 -4.95
CA GLN A 144 7.73 15.64 -6.29
C GLN A 144 7.54 14.20 -6.79
N ILE A 145 6.91 14.02 -7.94
CA ILE A 145 6.63 12.70 -8.50
C ILE A 145 7.32 12.57 -9.86
N ARG A 146 8.12 11.51 -10.01
CA ARG A 146 8.75 11.16 -11.28
C ARG A 146 8.23 9.80 -11.73
N TYR A 147 7.65 9.79 -12.90
CA TYR A 147 7.20 8.59 -13.61
C TYR A 147 8.31 8.07 -14.55
N ASN A 148 8.16 6.86 -15.08
CA ASN A 148 9.16 6.21 -15.93
C ASN A 148 10.56 6.22 -15.30
N SER A 149 10.60 5.99 -13.97
CA SER A 149 11.81 6.08 -13.18
C SER A 149 12.04 4.76 -12.42
N PRO A 150 12.33 3.66 -13.14
CA PRO A 150 12.65 2.38 -12.50
C PRO A 150 13.96 2.53 -11.71
N VAL A 151 13.91 2.18 -10.44
CA VAL A 151 15.10 2.15 -9.59
C VAL A 151 15.78 0.80 -9.77
N ASP A 152 17.03 0.82 -10.22
CA ASP A 152 17.81 -0.38 -10.52
C ASP A 152 18.55 -0.90 -9.27
N SER A 153 19.02 0.01 -8.44
CA SER A 153 19.78 -0.33 -7.23
C SER A 153 19.73 0.77 -6.18
N VAL A 154 20.11 0.41 -4.96
CA VAL A 154 20.31 1.33 -3.84
C VAL A 154 21.74 1.17 -3.28
N GLU A 155 22.32 2.29 -2.92
CA GLU A 155 23.63 2.36 -2.28
C GLU A 155 23.44 2.48 -0.77
N LEU A 156 24.05 1.54 -0.03
CA LEU A 156 24.08 1.55 1.43
C LEU A 156 25.52 1.65 1.92
N LYS A 157 25.75 2.43 2.96
CA LYS A 157 27.02 2.50 3.67
C LYS A 157 26.75 2.35 5.17
N ASP A 158 27.40 1.37 5.78
CA ASP A 158 27.24 1.05 7.21
C ASP A 158 25.76 0.84 7.61
N GLY A 159 24.98 0.17 6.73
CA GLY A 159 23.55 -0.08 6.92
C GLY A 159 22.64 1.15 6.72
N LYS A 160 23.19 2.28 6.32
CA LYS A 160 22.43 3.52 6.07
C LYS A 160 22.27 3.75 4.58
N PHE A 161 21.10 4.21 4.18
CA PHE A 161 20.81 4.63 2.81
C PHE A 161 21.66 5.86 2.44
N ILE A 162 22.23 5.82 1.23
CA ILE A 162 23.04 6.90 0.67
C ILE A 162 22.39 7.44 -0.61
N ALA A 163 22.09 6.56 -1.57
CA ALA A 163 21.53 6.95 -2.85
C ALA A 163 20.71 5.80 -3.49
N ALA A 164 19.87 6.15 -4.46
CA ALA A 164 19.27 5.22 -5.40
C ALA A 164 19.74 5.55 -6.82
N TYR A 165 19.67 4.57 -7.71
CA TYR A 165 20.07 4.73 -9.11
C TYR A 165 18.89 4.46 -10.03
N VAL A 166 18.69 5.38 -11.01
CA VAL A 166 17.78 5.24 -12.12
C VAL A 166 18.64 5.33 -13.38
N GLY A 167 18.97 4.19 -14.00
CA GLY A 167 20.02 4.13 -15.01
C GLY A 167 21.35 4.66 -14.47
N HIS A 168 21.85 5.70 -15.08
CA HIS A 168 23.12 6.35 -14.65
C HIS A 168 22.90 7.52 -13.67
N GLU A 169 21.67 7.90 -13.39
CA GLU A 169 21.38 8.99 -12.47
C GLU A 169 21.45 8.51 -11.01
N ARG A 170 22.30 9.17 -10.21
CA ARG A 170 22.42 8.95 -8.78
C ARG A 170 21.57 9.95 -8.02
N ILE A 171 20.61 9.47 -7.21
CA ILE A 171 19.64 10.27 -6.47
C ILE A 171 19.88 10.10 -4.98
N GLU A 172 20.27 11.18 -4.32
CA GLU A 172 20.54 11.22 -2.88
C GLU A 172 19.33 11.69 -2.08
N ALA A 173 19.15 11.11 -0.88
CA ALA A 173 18.19 11.60 0.12
C ALA A 173 18.69 11.26 1.53
N LYS A 174 18.11 11.92 2.54
CA LYS A 174 18.47 11.65 3.94
C LYS A 174 17.90 10.30 4.42
N ALA A 175 16.75 9.89 3.88
CA ALA A 175 16.10 8.61 4.16
C ALA A 175 15.42 8.06 2.92
N CYS A 176 15.22 6.74 2.90
CA CYS A 176 14.54 6.06 1.80
C CYS A 176 13.46 5.12 2.32
N VAL A 177 12.31 5.12 1.65
CA VAL A 177 11.25 4.13 1.85
C VAL A 177 11.17 3.24 0.61
N LEU A 178 11.51 1.96 0.77
CA LEU A 178 11.35 0.95 -0.27
C LEU A 178 9.91 0.43 -0.26
N ALA A 179 9.11 0.85 -1.23
CA ALA A 179 7.70 0.51 -1.36
C ALA A 179 7.36 0.05 -2.78
N ALA A 180 8.29 -0.68 -3.40
CA ALA A 180 8.22 -1.14 -4.79
C ALA A 180 7.16 -2.24 -5.04
N GLY A 181 6.49 -2.73 -4.01
CA GLY A 181 5.54 -3.84 -4.09
C GLY A 181 6.24 -5.21 -4.04
N GLY A 182 5.53 -6.22 -4.49
CA GLY A 182 6.04 -7.59 -4.56
C GLY A 182 6.36 -8.02 -6.00
N PHE A 183 6.70 -9.28 -6.15
CA PHE A 183 7.05 -9.87 -7.45
C PHE A 183 6.04 -10.91 -7.94
N GLU A 184 4.78 -10.79 -7.51
CA GLU A 184 3.71 -11.75 -7.80
C GLU A 184 3.42 -11.92 -9.30
N SER A 185 3.75 -10.91 -10.10
CA SER A 185 3.62 -10.97 -11.56
C SER A 185 4.90 -11.44 -12.27
N ASN A 186 6.01 -11.59 -11.56
CA ASN A 186 7.27 -12.03 -12.13
C ASN A 186 7.41 -13.56 -12.02
N ARG A 187 6.98 -14.26 -13.06
CA ARG A 187 6.97 -15.74 -13.07
C ARG A 187 8.37 -16.36 -12.95
N GLU A 188 9.40 -15.67 -13.39
CA GLU A 188 10.77 -16.16 -13.27
C GLU A 188 11.25 -16.09 -11.83
N TRP A 189 11.05 -14.96 -11.14
CA TRP A 189 11.36 -14.82 -9.73
C TRP A 189 10.52 -15.74 -8.84
N LEU A 190 9.25 -15.96 -9.19
CA LEU A 190 8.43 -16.95 -8.49
C LEU A 190 8.99 -18.36 -8.63
N LYS A 191 9.45 -18.74 -9.84
CA LYS A 191 10.09 -20.04 -10.07
C LYS A 191 11.41 -20.19 -9.31
N GLU A 192 12.19 -19.13 -9.23
CA GLU A 192 13.43 -19.10 -8.46
C GLU A 192 13.15 -19.25 -6.96
N ALA A 193 12.20 -18.50 -6.41
CA ALA A 193 11.85 -18.49 -5.00
C ALA A 193 11.17 -19.77 -4.51
N TRP A 194 10.27 -20.37 -5.33
CA TRP A 194 9.43 -21.50 -4.91
C TRP A 194 9.79 -22.83 -5.58
N GLY A 195 10.72 -22.83 -6.54
CA GLY A 195 11.10 -24.03 -7.31
C GLY A 195 10.18 -24.31 -8.50
N LYS A 196 10.65 -25.18 -9.39
CA LYS A 196 9.96 -25.46 -10.67
C LYS A 196 8.63 -26.20 -10.53
N ASN A 197 8.41 -26.87 -9.40
CA ASN A 197 7.26 -27.78 -9.21
C ASN A 197 6.04 -27.11 -8.57
N ASP A 198 6.20 -25.94 -7.95
CA ASP A 198 5.13 -25.29 -7.17
C ASP A 198 4.38 -24.18 -7.92
N LEU A 199 4.85 -23.85 -9.12
CA LEU A 199 4.05 -23.05 -10.03
C LEU A 199 3.12 -24.01 -10.78
N GLY A 200 2.17 -24.62 -10.06
CA GLY A 200 1.03 -25.26 -10.71
C GLY A 200 0.48 -24.33 -11.78
N GLU A 201 -0.11 -24.89 -12.82
CA GLU A 201 -0.82 -24.14 -13.86
C GLU A 201 -1.84 -23.20 -13.20
N TYR A 202 -1.37 -22.04 -12.75
CA TYR A 202 -2.27 -20.95 -12.40
C TYR A 202 -2.80 -20.36 -13.71
N PRO A 203 -4.13 -20.34 -13.85
CA PRO A 203 -4.77 -19.80 -15.04
C PRO A 203 -4.45 -18.30 -15.23
#